data_73b51da44a95b92b8b2b7d0cc33d8f27
#
_entry.id   73b51da44a95b92b8b2b7d0cc33d8f27
#
_cell.length_a   1.000
_cell.length_b   1.000
_cell.length_c   1.000
_cell.angle_alpha   90.00
_cell.angle_beta   90.00
_cell.angle_gamma   90.00
#
_symmetry.space_group_name_H-M   'P 1'
#
loop_
_entity.id
_entity.type
_entity.pdbx_description
1 polymer ?
#
loop_
_entity_poly.entity_id
_entity_poly.type
_entity_poly.pdbx_seq_one_letter_code
_entity_poly.pdbx_strand_id
1 'polypeptide(L)'
;IRDVERSRELGDVYKSQNLNFNIMATQAIDATIFASSHPDIAKRTSISGLLISCVMLLIGILSFASTFELEDKSSTVSMALMVFGTGLFLLGIFRLFWKSKEVVYVPTGSITKERSVFFDLKHMDKLTDLVNSGSFSADSKIKSEASGNIRMDVILSADNKFAAVQLFQFVPYTYQPVTAVHYFTNDAAAAVAAFLTKSQLN
;
A
#
# COMPACT_ATOMS: atom_id res chain seq x y z
N ILE A 1 30.43 38.42 20.29
CA ILE A 1 29.00 38.59 19.97
C ILE A 1 28.69 38.05 18.56
N ARG A 2 29.58 38.27 17.55
CA ARG A 2 29.38 37.80 16.16
C ARG A 2 29.41 36.28 15.99
N ASP A 3 30.17 35.55 16.79
CA ASP A 3 30.31 34.08 16.67
C ASP A 3 29.12 33.33 17.25
N VAL A 4 28.37 33.92 18.19
CA VAL A 4 27.18 33.30 18.79
C VAL A 4 25.96 33.35 17.84
N GLU A 5 25.85 34.38 17.01
CA GLU A 5 24.78 34.50 16.01
C GLU A 5 24.98 33.47 14.87
N ARG A 6 26.23 33.29 14.41
CA ARG A 6 26.55 32.28 13.38
C ARG A 6 26.25 30.86 13.83
N SER A 7 26.47 30.55 15.10
CA SER A 7 26.15 29.23 15.66
C SER A 7 24.64 28.99 15.78
N ARG A 8 23.83 30.05 15.99
CA ARG A 8 22.37 29.93 16.02
C ARG A 8 21.78 29.71 14.63
N GLU A 9 22.23 30.46 13.62
CA GLU A 9 21.77 30.31 12.25
C GLU A 9 22.09 28.92 11.69
N LEU A 10 23.28 28.34 11.96
CA LEU A 10 23.60 26.98 11.58
C LEU A 10 22.69 25.96 12.29
N GLY A 11 22.40 26.15 13.56
CA GLY A 11 21.50 25.28 14.31
C GLY A 11 20.07 25.26 13.78
N ASP A 12 19.57 26.41 13.35
CA ASP A 12 18.21 26.54 12.80
C ASP A 12 18.10 25.98 11.38
N VAL A 13 19.15 26.10 10.56
CA VAL A 13 19.20 25.46 9.23
C VAL A 13 19.25 23.93 9.35
N TYR A 14 20.06 23.40 10.28
CA TYR A 14 20.08 21.95 10.53
C TYR A 14 18.76 21.43 11.12
N LYS A 15 18.09 22.19 11.97
CA LYS A 15 16.78 21.84 12.51
C LYS A 15 15.69 21.84 11.45
N SER A 16 15.65 22.85 10.59
CA SER A 16 14.66 22.94 9.52
C SER A 16 14.87 21.87 8.44
N GLN A 17 16.12 21.53 8.11
CA GLN A 17 16.43 20.43 7.20
C GLN A 17 16.06 19.07 7.79
N ASN A 18 16.35 18.83 9.07
CA ASN A 18 15.95 17.59 9.74
C ASN A 18 14.43 17.45 9.92
N LEU A 19 13.70 18.54 10.15
CA LEU A 19 12.23 18.51 10.23
C LEU A 19 11.60 18.18 8.88
N ASN A 20 12.07 18.77 7.79
CA ASN A 20 11.60 18.47 6.44
C ASN A 20 11.99 17.04 6.01
N PHE A 21 13.16 16.54 6.42
CA PHE A 21 13.60 15.17 6.14
C PHE A 21 12.77 14.13 6.89
N ASN A 22 12.42 14.36 8.14
CA ASN A 22 11.59 13.44 8.94
C ASN A 22 10.14 13.38 8.47
N ILE A 23 9.59 14.44 7.89
CA ILE A 23 8.22 14.44 7.35
C ILE A 23 8.18 13.63 6.04
N MET A 24 9.24 13.62 5.24
CA MET A 24 9.34 12.80 4.03
C MET A 24 9.58 11.30 4.31
N ALA A 25 10.17 10.97 5.46
CA ALA A 25 10.68 9.62 5.74
C ALA A 25 9.61 8.54 6.01
N THR A 26 8.33 8.91 6.16
CA THR A 26 7.28 7.97 6.58
C THR A 26 6.08 7.92 5.63
N GLN A 27 6.17 8.52 4.44
CA GLN A 27 5.03 8.50 3.52
C GLN A 27 4.97 7.18 2.76
N ALA A 28 3.94 6.39 3.03
CA ALA A 28 3.54 5.31 2.15
C ALA A 28 3.18 5.87 0.77
N ILE A 29 3.43 5.11 -0.31
CA ILE A 29 3.16 5.54 -1.68
C ILE A 29 1.68 5.96 -1.87
N ASP A 30 0.75 5.29 -1.20
CA ASP A 30 -0.68 5.62 -1.21
C ASP A 30 -0.93 7.03 -0.67
N ALA A 31 -0.35 7.39 0.48
CA ALA A 31 -0.46 8.73 1.05
C ALA A 31 0.16 9.79 0.14
N THR A 32 1.29 9.48 -0.50
CA THR A 32 1.95 10.40 -1.44
C THR A 32 1.11 10.65 -2.69
N ILE A 33 0.49 9.62 -3.26
CA ILE A 33 -0.40 9.74 -4.42
C ILE A 33 -1.58 10.64 -4.07
N PHE A 34 -2.25 10.41 -2.94
CA PHE A 34 -3.40 11.22 -2.54
C PHE A 34 -3.02 12.64 -2.10
N ALA A 35 -1.85 12.82 -1.51
CA ALA A 35 -1.35 14.15 -1.17
C ALA A 35 -1.05 14.98 -2.43
N SER A 36 -0.59 14.35 -3.52
CA SER A 36 -0.35 15.02 -4.79
C SER A 36 -1.63 15.25 -5.62
N SER A 37 -2.79 14.80 -5.15
CA SER A 37 -4.10 15.00 -5.82
C SER A 37 -4.09 14.54 -7.28
N HIS A 38 -3.57 13.33 -7.55
CA HIS A 38 -3.54 12.83 -8.92
C HIS A 38 -4.98 12.66 -9.47
N PRO A 39 -5.34 13.32 -10.57
CA PRO A 39 -6.72 13.40 -11.05
C PRO A 39 -7.30 12.04 -11.46
N ASP A 40 -6.45 11.12 -11.90
CA ASP A 40 -6.88 9.82 -12.40
C ASP A 40 -7.05 8.76 -11.33
N ILE A 41 -6.85 9.11 -10.05
CA ILE A 41 -6.99 8.17 -8.94
C ILE A 41 -8.04 8.67 -7.95
N ALA A 42 -8.97 7.79 -7.60
CA ALA A 42 -10.00 8.08 -6.61
C ALA A 42 -10.21 6.92 -5.63
N LYS A 43 -10.62 7.26 -4.42
CA LYS A 43 -11.14 6.27 -3.45
C LYS A 43 -12.62 6.05 -3.72
N ARG A 44 -13.01 4.81 -3.99
CA ARG A 44 -14.39 4.39 -4.21
C ARG A 44 -14.79 3.35 -3.17
N THR A 45 -16.10 3.26 -2.89
CA THR A 45 -16.64 2.17 -2.06
C THR A 45 -16.48 0.83 -2.78
N SER A 46 -15.86 -0.13 -2.11
CA SER A 46 -15.69 -1.48 -2.62
C SER A 46 -16.99 -2.26 -2.49
N ILE A 47 -17.65 -2.52 -3.63
CA ILE A 47 -18.90 -3.30 -3.66
C ILE A 47 -18.65 -4.74 -3.17
N SER A 48 -17.55 -5.34 -3.61
CA SER A 48 -17.16 -6.70 -3.19
C SER A 48 -16.86 -6.76 -1.69
N GLY A 49 -16.15 -5.75 -1.17
CA GLY A 49 -15.85 -5.65 0.25
C GLY A 49 -17.12 -5.52 1.10
N LEU A 50 -18.06 -4.70 0.65
CA LEU A 50 -19.34 -4.48 1.30
C LEU A 50 -20.20 -5.76 1.27
N LEU A 51 -20.29 -6.43 0.11
CA LEU A 51 -21.07 -7.65 -0.04
C LEU A 51 -20.57 -8.77 0.87
N ILE A 52 -19.25 -9.00 0.92
CA ILE A 52 -18.66 -9.99 1.82
C ILE A 52 -18.95 -9.65 3.29
N SER A 53 -18.86 -8.38 3.67
CA SER A 53 -19.17 -7.93 5.03
C SER A 53 -20.64 -8.18 5.38
N CYS A 54 -21.57 -7.89 4.47
CA CYS A 54 -22.99 -8.18 4.66
C CYS A 54 -23.27 -9.68 4.81
N VAL A 55 -22.63 -10.52 3.98
CA VAL A 55 -22.78 -11.99 4.10
C VAL A 55 -22.26 -12.48 5.46
N MET A 56 -21.10 -11.99 5.92
CA MET A 56 -20.56 -12.35 7.24
C MET A 56 -21.50 -11.93 8.37
N LEU A 57 -22.07 -10.72 8.29
CA LEU A 57 -23.05 -10.24 9.27
C LEU A 57 -24.32 -11.11 9.30
N LEU A 58 -24.85 -11.46 8.12
CA LEU A 58 -26.04 -12.32 8.03
C LEU A 58 -25.77 -13.71 8.61
N ILE A 59 -24.65 -14.35 8.26
CA ILE A 59 -24.29 -15.65 8.81
C ILE A 59 -24.09 -15.55 10.33
N GLY A 60 -23.46 -14.49 10.82
CA GLY A 60 -23.26 -14.25 12.25
C GLY A 60 -24.59 -14.14 13.00
N ILE A 61 -25.55 -13.37 12.46
CA ILE A 61 -26.90 -13.19 13.05
C ILE A 61 -27.65 -14.52 13.02
N LEU A 62 -27.65 -15.24 11.90
CA LEU A 62 -28.34 -16.53 11.76
C LEU A 62 -27.77 -17.57 12.73
N SER A 63 -26.45 -17.67 12.85
CA SER A 63 -25.81 -18.57 13.81
C SER A 63 -26.17 -18.23 15.25
N PHE A 64 -26.25 -16.95 15.58
CA PHE A 64 -26.65 -16.50 16.90
C PHE A 64 -28.14 -16.79 17.15
N ALA A 65 -29.01 -16.50 16.18
CA ALA A 65 -30.45 -16.74 16.30
C ALA A 65 -30.75 -18.24 16.47
N SER A 66 -30.03 -19.13 15.77
CA SER A 66 -30.20 -20.58 15.90
C SER A 66 -29.97 -21.10 17.34
N THR A 67 -29.19 -20.39 18.16
CA THR A 67 -28.98 -20.78 19.55
C THR A 67 -30.23 -20.66 20.40
N PHE A 68 -31.19 -19.81 20.04
CA PHE A 68 -32.43 -19.62 20.76
C PHE A 68 -33.45 -20.74 20.51
N GLU A 69 -33.34 -21.41 19.36
CA GLU A 69 -34.22 -22.52 18.94
C GLU A 69 -33.77 -23.86 19.51
N LEU A 70 -32.55 -23.96 20.03
CA LEU A 70 -32.04 -25.21 20.64
C LEU A 70 -32.64 -25.39 22.03
N GLU A 71 -33.20 -26.58 22.31
CA GLU A 71 -33.81 -26.94 23.61
C GLU A 71 -32.77 -26.90 24.74
N ASP A 72 -31.55 -27.37 24.47
CA ASP A 72 -30.46 -27.34 25.45
C ASP A 72 -29.45 -26.20 25.12
N LYS A 73 -29.63 -25.09 25.83
CA LYS A 73 -28.77 -23.90 25.69
C LYS A 73 -27.38 -24.11 26.26
N SER A 74 -27.15 -25.12 27.06
CA SER A 74 -25.87 -25.45 27.68
C SER A 74 -25.08 -26.48 26.85
N SER A 75 -25.63 -26.96 25.74
CA SER A 75 -24.97 -27.90 24.86
C SER A 75 -23.69 -27.31 24.21
N THR A 76 -22.70 -28.13 23.97
CA THR A 76 -21.45 -27.74 23.26
C THR A 76 -21.78 -27.11 21.91
N VAL A 77 -22.81 -27.58 21.21
CA VAL A 77 -23.24 -27.06 19.91
C VAL A 77 -23.77 -25.63 20.06
N SER A 78 -24.62 -25.37 21.08
CA SER A 78 -25.15 -24.03 21.36
C SER A 78 -24.01 -23.03 21.65
N MET A 79 -23.06 -23.43 22.51
CA MET A 79 -21.89 -22.59 22.81
C MET A 79 -21.02 -22.33 21.56
N ALA A 80 -20.79 -23.35 20.75
CA ALA A 80 -20.01 -23.21 19.52
C ALA A 80 -20.68 -22.24 18.53
N LEU A 81 -21.99 -22.36 18.31
CA LEU A 81 -22.75 -21.45 17.45
C LEU A 81 -22.75 -20.01 17.96
N MET A 82 -22.85 -19.83 19.28
CA MET A 82 -22.79 -18.50 19.89
C MET A 82 -21.45 -17.83 19.70
N VAL A 83 -20.36 -18.54 19.97
CA VAL A 83 -18.99 -18.02 19.79
C VAL A 83 -18.71 -17.73 18.33
N PHE A 84 -19.04 -18.67 17.42
CA PHE A 84 -18.84 -18.52 15.99
C PHE A 84 -19.68 -17.37 15.41
N GLY A 85 -20.98 -17.31 15.78
CA GLY A 85 -21.89 -16.25 15.34
C GLY A 85 -21.42 -14.87 15.79
N THR A 86 -21.04 -14.73 17.06
CA THR A 86 -20.50 -13.47 17.61
C THR A 86 -19.18 -13.10 16.91
N GLY A 87 -18.29 -14.05 16.71
CA GLY A 87 -17.02 -13.84 15.99
C GLY A 87 -17.22 -13.34 14.56
N LEU A 88 -18.09 -13.99 13.78
CA LEU A 88 -18.42 -13.57 12.42
C LEU A 88 -19.10 -12.21 12.37
N PHE A 89 -20.01 -11.94 13.32
CA PHE A 89 -20.69 -10.66 13.41
C PHE A 89 -19.69 -9.51 13.65
N LEU A 90 -18.82 -9.65 14.64
CA LEU A 90 -17.78 -8.66 14.94
C LEU A 90 -16.80 -8.48 13.78
N LEU A 91 -16.36 -9.57 13.14
CA LEU A 91 -15.50 -9.50 11.97
C LEU A 91 -16.19 -8.81 10.79
N GLY A 92 -17.49 -9.05 10.58
CA GLY A 92 -18.29 -8.39 9.56
C GLY A 92 -18.35 -6.88 9.77
N ILE A 93 -18.63 -6.43 11.00
CA ILE A 93 -18.62 -5.01 11.38
C ILE A 93 -17.23 -4.41 11.14
N PHE A 94 -16.18 -5.04 11.69
CA PHE A 94 -14.81 -4.54 11.58
C PHE A 94 -14.38 -4.39 10.13
N ARG A 95 -14.68 -5.38 9.28
CA ARG A 95 -14.40 -5.36 7.85
C ARG A 95 -15.16 -4.25 7.14
N LEU A 96 -16.40 -3.96 7.54
CA LEU A 96 -17.22 -2.90 6.94
C LEU A 96 -16.60 -1.52 7.14
N PHE A 97 -15.97 -1.27 8.29
CA PHE A 97 -15.26 -0.02 8.54
C PHE A 97 -13.88 0.04 7.87
N TRP A 98 -13.15 -1.07 7.84
CA TRP A 98 -11.74 -1.09 7.43
C TRP A 98 -11.53 -1.35 5.93
N LYS A 99 -12.36 -2.21 5.31
CA LYS A 99 -12.21 -2.61 3.90
C LYS A 99 -13.36 -2.14 3.00
N SER A 100 -14.04 -1.08 3.38
CA SER A 100 -15.12 -0.53 2.59
C SER A 100 -14.67 0.34 1.41
N LYS A 101 -13.39 0.74 1.38
CA LYS A 101 -12.84 1.63 0.35
C LYS A 101 -11.75 0.93 -0.46
N GLU A 102 -11.77 1.16 -1.75
CA GLU A 102 -10.76 0.71 -2.70
C GLU A 102 -10.26 1.89 -3.53
N VAL A 103 -9.02 1.82 -3.95
CA VAL A 103 -8.41 2.81 -4.83
C VAL A 103 -8.62 2.36 -6.27
N VAL A 104 -9.14 3.24 -7.11
CA VAL A 104 -9.44 2.93 -8.51
C VAL A 104 -8.76 3.93 -9.45
N TYR A 105 -8.34 3.42 -10.61
CA TYR A 105 -7.92 4.23 -11.73
C TYR A 105 -9.19 4.68 -12.49
N VAL A 106 -9.50 5.98 -12.39
CA VAL A 106 -10.78 6.54 -12.85
C VAL A 106 -11.06 6.30 -14.33
N PRO A 107 -10.09 6.47 -15.26
CA PRO A 107 -10.35 6.33 -16.68
C PRO A 107 -10.89 4.96 -17.11
N THR A 108 -10.50 3.89 -16.39
CA THR A 108 -10.93 2.52 -16.70
C THR A 108 -11.82 1.91 -15.61
N GLY A 109 -11.93 2.56 -14.44
CA GLY A 109 -12.61 2.01 -13.27
C GLY A 109 -11.89 0.81 -12.65
N SER A 110 -10.65 0.54 -13.06
CA SER A 110 -9.87 -0.60 -12.61
C SER A 110 -9.35 -0.40 -11.19
N ILE A 111 -9.46 -1.46 -10.36
CA ILE A 111 -8.95 -1.45 -8.99
C ILE A 111 -7.43 -1.44 -9.03
N THR A 112 -6.82 -0.61 -8.19
CA THR A 112 -5.36 -0.59 -8.03
C THR A 112 -4.92 -1.47 -6.87
N LYS A 113 -3.72 -2.06 -7.00
CA LYS A 113 -3.08 -2.86 -5.96
C LYS A 113 -1.70 -2.29 -5.66
N GLU A 114 -1.43 -2.16 -4.38
CA GLU A 114 -0.11 -1.78 -3.90
C GLU A 114 0.79 -3.02 -3.79
N ARG A 115 2.05 -2.86 -4.19
CA ARG A 115 3.11 -3.87 -4.06
C ARG A 115 4.41 -3.20 -3.67
N SER A 116 5.13 -3.82 -2.73
CA SER A 116 6.50 -3.44 -2.37
C SER A 116 7.44 -4.54 -2.83
N VAL A 117 8.49 -4.16 -3.55
CA VAL A 117 9.53 -5.08 -4.03
C VAL A 117 10.87 -4.57 -3.54
N PHE A 118 11.70 -5.49 -3.06
CA PHE A 118 13.00 -5.14 -2.48
C PHE A 118 14.15 -5.52 -3.40
N PHE A 119 15.21 -4.72 -3.38
CA PHE A 119 16.40 -4.89 -4.20
C PHE A 119 17.68 -4.62 -3.39
N ASP A 120 18.79 -5.16 -3.86
CA ASP A 120 20.13 -4.88 -3.35
C ASP A 120 20.55 -3.44 -3.69
N LEU A 121 21.33 -2.82 -2.81
CA LEU A 121 21.83 -1.45 -2.95
C LEU A 121 22.65 -1.25 -4.26
N LYS A 122 23.32 -2.29 -4.75
CA LYS A 122 24.07 -2.24 -6.03
C LYS A 122 23.23 -1.87 -7.25
N HIS A 123 21.90 -1.99 -7.15
CA HIS A 123 20.98 -1.67 -8.24
C HIS A 123 20.39 -0.27 -8.15
N MET A 124 20.81 0.55 -7.17
CA MET A 124 20.23 1.86 -6.87
C MET A 124 20.23 2.78 -8.10
N ASP A 125 21.41 3.01 -8.70
CA ASP A 125 21.54 3.93 -9.82
C ASP A 125 20.69 3.50 -11.00
N LYS A 126 20.74 2.20 -11.33
CA LYS A 126 19.94 1.63 -12.42
C LYS A 126 18.44 1.74 -12.19
N LEU A 127 17.98 1.48 -10.96
CA LEU A 127 16.56 1.60 -10.62
C LEU A 127 16.11 3.07 -10.64
N THR A 128 16.94 3.98 -10.17
CA THR A 128 16.68 5.42 -10.23
C THR A 128 16.58 5.90 -11.67
N ASP A 129 17.50 5.48 -12.54
CA ASP A 129 17.46 5.80 -13.97
C ASP A 129 16.22 5.22 -14.66
N LEU A 130 15.83 3.98 -14.36
CA LEU A 130 14.62 3.35 -14.88
C LEU A 130 13.36 4.11 -14.47
N VAL A 131 13.26 4.51 -13.22
CA VAL A 131 12.10 5.26 -12.71
C VAL A 131 12.06 6.66 -13.32
N ASN A 132 13.18 7.37 -13.39
CA ASN A 132 13.24 8.73 -13.93
C ASN A 132 13.01 8.78 -15.44
N SER A 133 13.55 7.80 -16.19
CA SER A 133 13.39 7.73 -17.66
C SER A 133 12.09 7.07 -18.09
N GLY A 134 11.42 6.32 -17.21
CA GLY A 134 10.26 5.50 -17.55
C GLY A 134 10.55 4.30 -18.46
N SER A 135 11.83 3.99 -18.67
CA SER A 135 12.28 2.97 -19.63
C SER A 135 12.38 1.60 -18.99
N PHE A 136 11.27 1.09 -18.43
CA PHE A 136 11.22 -0.25 -17.87
C PHE A 136 11.35 -1.30 -18.98
N SER A 137 12.46 -2.03 -18.96
CA SER A 137 12.70 -3.13 -19.91
C SER A 137 12.53 -4.46 -19.19
N ALA A 138 11.81 -5.38 -19.83
CA ALA A 138 11.71 -6.75 -19.34
C ALA A 138 13.06 -7.48 -19.37
N ASP A 139 14.06 -6.99 -20.10
CA ASP A 139 15.39 -7.61 -20.20
C ASP A 139 16.37 -7.18 -19.10
N SER A 140 15.93 -6.34 -18.16
CA SER A 140 16.77 -5.95 -17.03
C SER A 140 17.09 -7.19 -16.16
N LYS A 141 18.38 -7.48 -15.97
CA LYS A 141 18.87 -8.58 -15.11
C LYS A 141 18.81 -8.22 -13.61
N ILE A 142 17.83 -7.40 -13.22
CA ILE A 142 17.65 -6.97 -11.84
C ILE A 142 16.71 -7.98 -11.17
N LYS A 143 17.20 -8.65 -10.13
CA LYS A 143 16.44 -9.60 -9.33
C LYS A 143 15.91 -8.92 -8.08
N SER A 144 14.67 -9.25 -7.73
CA SER A 144 14.11 -8.87 -6.44
C SER A 144 14.57 -9.84 -5.35
N GLU A 145 14.61 -9.35 -4.14
CA GLU A 145 14.99 -10.07 -2.94
C GLU A 145 13.81 -10.09 -1.95
N ALA A 146 13.82 -11.02 -1.00
CA ALA A 146 12.81 -11.06 0.06
C ALA A 146 12.90 -9.85 1.00
N SER A 147 14.13 -9.30 1.15
CA SER A 147 14.44 -8.07 1.89
C SER A 147 15.64 -7.42 1.25
N GLY A 148 15.72 -6.08 1.25
CA GLY A 148 16.83 -5.37 0.62
C GLY A 148 16.91 -3.93 1.11
N ASN A 149 18.02 -3.28 0.77
CA ASN A 149 18.26 -1.89 1.14
C ASN A 149 17.47 -0.89 0.29
N ILE A 150 16.95 -1.33 -0.86
CA ILE A 150 16.08 -0.52 -1.72
C ILE A 150 14.70 -1.15 -1.70
N ARG A 151 13.68 -0.35 -1.46
CA ARG A 151 12.29 -0.71 -1.59
C ARG A 151 11.67 0.10 -2.72
N MET A 152 11.08 -0.59 -3.68
CA MET A 152 10.27 0.00 -4.73
C MET A 152 8.80 -0.23 -4.39
N ASP A 153 8.09 0.84 -4.07
CA ASP A 153 6.65 0.79 -3.87
C ASP A 153 5.96 1.11 -5.18
N VAL A 154 5.01 0.27 -5.55
CA VAL A 154 4.28 0.38 -6.80
C VAL A 154 2.79 0.24 -6.54
N ILE A 155 1.99 1.20 -7.02
CA ILE A 155 0.55 1.05 -7.17
C ILE A 155 0.27 0.76 -8.64
N LEU A 156 -0.33 -0.40 -8.91
CA LEU A 156 -0.61 -0.88 -10.25
C LEU A 156 -2.10 -1.15 -10.42
N SER A 157 -2.70 -0.64 -11.50
CA SER A 157 -4.08 -0.99 -11.85
C SER A 157 -4.18 -2.44 -12.34
N ALA A 158 -5.31 -3.10 -12.08
CA ALA A 158 -5.49 -4.51 -12.44
C ALA A 158 -5.47 -4.75 -13.96
N ASP A 159 -5.75 -3.72 -14.76
CA ASP A 159 -5.67 -3.72 -16.22
C ASP A 159 -4.29 -3.30 -16.77
N ASN A 160 -3.31 -3.06 -15.90
CA ASN A 160 -1.96 -2.60 -16.22
C ASN A 160 -1.90 -1.28 -17.03
N LYS A 161 -2.94 -0.46 -16.97
CA LYS A 161 -2.98 0.82 -17.68
C LYS A 161 -2.53 2.01 -16.86
N PHE A 162 -2.32 1.81 -15.57
CA PHE A 162 -1.80 2.82 -14.66
C PHE A 162 -0.81 2.19 -13.68
N ALA A 163 0.33 2.87 -13.48
CA ALA A 163 1.28 2.55 -12.44
C ALA A 163 1.80 3.83 -11.78
N ALA A 164 1.94 3.83 -10.48
CA ALA A 164 2.68 4.84 -9.72
C ALA A 164 3.85 4.14 -9.03
N VAL A 165 5.05 4.69 -9.17
CA VAL A 165 6.29 4.07 -8.68
C VAL A 165 7.07 5.07 -7.85
N GLN A 166 7.60 4.62 -6.72
CA GLN A 166 8.50 5.39 -5.88
C GLN A 166 9.59 4.49 -5.31
N LEU A 167 10.83 4.98 -5.28
CA LEU A 167 11.96 4.30 -4.67
C LEU A 167 12.26 4.86 -3.29
N PHE A 168 12.60 3.95 -2.40
CA PHE A 168 13.04 4.22 -1.05
C PHE A 168 14.37 3.51 -0.77
N GLN A 169 15.25 4.15 -0.04
CA GLN A 169 16.48 3.56 0.46
C GLN A 169 16.39 3.34 1.97
N PHE A 170 16.84 2.18 2.44
CA PHE A 170 16.97 1.92 3.85
C PHE A 170 18.15 2.72 4.42
N VAL A 171 17.83 3.65 5.29
CA VAL A 171 18.78 4.38 6.14
C VAL A 171 18.59 3.85 7.55
N PRO A 172 19.60 3.81 8.45
CA PRO A 172 19.43 3.20 9.76
C PRO A 172 18.06 3.48 10.39
N TYR A 173 17.30 2.40 10.61
CA TYR A 173 15.97 2.32 11.22
C TYR A 173 14.77 2.74 10.35
N THR A 174 14.94 3.25 9.12
CA THR A 174 13.79 3.69 8.30
C THR A 174 14.07 3.67 6.80
N TYR A 175 13.02 3.60 5.98
CA TYR A 175 13.11 3.81 4.54
C TYR A 175 12.85 5.27 4.20
N GLN A 176 13.79 5.91 3.49
CA GLN A 176 13.68 7.29 3.03
C GLN A 176 13.44 7.34 1.52
N PRO A 177 12.55 8.22 1.01
CA PRO A 177 12.29 8.34 -0.40
C PRO A 177 13.53 8.86 -1.14
N VAL A 178 13.90 8.19 -2.22
CA VAL A 178 15.01 8.56 -3.11
C VAL A 178 14.50 9.30 -4.33
N THR A 179 13.32 8.91 -4.82
CA THR A 179 12.66 9.57 -5.95
C THR A 179 11.34 10.18 -5.52
N ALA A 180 10.87 11.15 -6.31
CA ALA A 180 9.46 11.52 -6.27
C ALA A 180 8.58 10.36 -6.74
N VAL A 181 7.26 10.46 -6.59
CA VAL A 181 6.33 9.52 -7.21
C VAL A 181 6.29 9.79 -8.70
N HIS A 182 6.55 8.76 -9.50
CA HIS A 182 6.44 8.79 -10.95
C HIS A 182 5.18 8.05 -11.40
N TYR A 183 4.43 8.66 -12.29
CA TYR A 183 3.18 8.11 -12.82
C TYR A 183 3.37 7.65 -14.25
N PHE A 184 2.92 6.44 -14.53
CA PHE A 184 3.02 5.79 -15.84
C PHE A 184 1.63 5.37 -16.29
N THR A 185 1.35 5.57 -17.57
CA THR A 185 0.06 5.20 -18.17
C THR A 185 0.26 4.31 -19.39
N ASN A 186 -0.75 3.53 -19.74
CA ASN A 186 -0.80 2.66 -20.91
C ASN A 186 0.45 1.75 -21.05
N ASP A 187 1.19 1.85 -22.14
CA ASP A 187 2.34 0.98 -22.45
C ASP A 187 3.45 1.09 -21.41
N ALA A 188 3.70 2.29 -20.89
CA ALA A 188 4.67 2.49 -19.82
C ALA A 188 4.26 1.80 -18.52
N ALA A 189 2.98 1.80 -18.16
CA ALA A 189 2.45 1.08 -17.00
C ALA A 189 2.53 -0.45 -17.22
N ALA A 190 2.25 -0.93 -18.44
CA ALA A 190 2.42 -2.33 -18.79
C ALA A 190 3.89 -2.78 -18.72
N ALA A 191 4.83 -1.91 -19.10
CA ALA A 191 6.26 -2.18 -18.97
C ALA A 191 6.69 -2.30 -17.48
N VAL A 192 6.16 -1.46 -16.59
CA VAL A 192 6.36 -1.58 -15.14
C VAL A 192 5.83 -2.93 -14.64
N ALA A 193 4.63 -3.34 -15.05
CA ALA A 193 4.04 -4.61 -14.66
C ALA A 193 4.89 -5.81 -15.12
N ALA A 194 5.37 -5.78 -16.36
CA ALA A 194 6.26 -6.80 -16.93
C ALA A 194 7.61 -6.88 -16.17
N PHE A 195 8.20 -5.73 -15.86
CA PHE A 195 9.42 -5.66 -15.05
C PHE A 195 9.23 -6.30 -13.67
N LEU A 196 8.15 -5.96 -12.95
CA LEU A 196 7.85 -6.53 -11.64
C LEU A 196 7.68 -8.05 -11.68
N THR A 197 6.94 -8.55 -12.67
CA THR A 197 6.72 -9.99 -12.83
C THR A 197 8.03 -10.72 -13.07
N LYS A 198 8.88 -10.19 -13.95
CA LYS A 198 10.15 -10.83 -14.28
C LYS A 198 11.18 -10.75 -13.14
N SER A 199 11.24 -9.64 -12.41
CA SER A 199 12.13 -9.48 -11.26
C SER A 199 11.85 -10.48 -10.14
N GLN A 200 10.61 -10.98 -10.02
CA GLN A 200 10.18 -11.98 -9.03
C GLN A 200 10.41 -13.43 -9.49
N LEU A 201 10.48 -13.68 -10.79
CA LEU A 201 10.64 -15.02 -11.36
C LEU A 201 12.11 -15.46 -11.48
N ASN A 202 13.04 -14.57 -11.37
CA ASN A 202 14.49 -14.79 -11.48
C ASN A 202 15.16 -14.88 -10.11
#